data_38e79135102637f60d791e845a3f1706
#
_entry.id   38e79135102637f60d791e845a3f1706
#
_cell.length_a   1.000
_cell.length_b   1.000
_cell.length_c   1.000
_cell.angle_alpha   90.00
_cell.angle_beta   90.00
_cell.angle_gamma   90.00
#
_symmetry.space_group_name_H-M   'P 1'
#
loop_
_entity.id
_entity.type
_entity.pdbx_description
1 polymer ?
#
loop_
_entity_poly.entity_id
_entity_poly.type
_entity_poly.pdbx_seq_one_letter_code
_entity_poly.pdbx_strand_id
1 'polypeptide(L)'
;MDSRRSLLVLALLFISFLVYQQWQLDKNPPVQQQTTEQTTAASSDVPASSSSSAEVVADSQTKGQIITLENDVLRLKVDTLGGDVISSELLKYDAELNSKEPFVLLKDTNEHVYIAQSGLIGKNGIDTKAGRAQYQVTGDNFKLAEGQNELSVPLTFEKDGVTYRKIFVLKRDSYDVGVNFEIVNQSGSAIEVEPYGQLKHTLVESSGNVAMPTYTGGAYSSSETNYKKYSFSDMKDKNLSIDTKAGWVAILQHYFVSAWIPNQDVNNQLYSITDSKNNVASIGYRGPVVSIPAGATETIASSLWTGPKLQNKMAEVANHLDLTVDYGWAWFIAKPLFWLLTFIQSIVSNWGVAIICVTLVVKAILYPLTKAQYTSMAKMRMLQPKMQEMRERFGDDRQRMSQEMMKLYKEEKVNPLGGCLPLILQMPIFIALYWTFMEAVELRHAPFFGWIQDLSAQDPYYILPILMGGSMFLLQKMSPTPVADPMQQKVMNFMPLIFMFFFLWFPAGLVLYWLVSNLITIVQQQMIYRGLEKKGLHTRKK
;
A
#
# COMPACT_ATOMS: atom_id res chain seq x y z
N MET A 1 19.72 -41.46 -2.35
CA MET A 1 20.08 -40.02 -2.50
C MET A 1 18.98 -39.26 -1.85
N ASP A 2 19.08 -38.89 -0.85
CA ASP A 2 19.62 -38.06 0.21
C ASP A 2 18.55 -37.08 0.65
N SER A 3 17.87 -37.42 1.75
CA SER A 3 17.02 -36.45 2.47
C SER A 3 17.80 -35.15 2.77
N ARG A 4 19.12 -35.24 2.88
CA ARG A 4 20.04 -34.12 2.88
C ARG A 4 19.90 -33.25 1.60
N ARG A 5 19.70 -33.89 0.42
CA ARG A 5 19.51 -33.13 -0.85
C ARG A 5 18.16 -32.44 -0.93
N SER A 6 17.08 -33.08 -0.44
CA SER A 6 15.75 -32.41 -0.42
C SER A 6 15.71 -31.28 0.59
N LEU A 7 16.39 -31.42 1.74
CA LEU A 7 16.52 -30.35 2.73
C LEU A 7 17.44 -29.24 2.23
N LEU A 8 18.52 -29.61 1.53
CA LEU A 8 19.40 -28.67 0.83
C LEU A 8 18.66 -27.95 -0.32
N VAL A 9 17.79 -28.64 -1.06
CA VAL A 9 16.96 -28.02 -2.12
C VAL A 9 15.94 -27.07 -1.53
N LEU A 10 15.28 -27.41 -0.41
CA LEU A 10 14.35 -26.53 0.28
C LEU A 10 15.07 -25.32 0.92
N ALA A 11 16.21 -25.56 1.54
CA ALA A 11 17.09 -24.50 2.04
C ALA A 11 17.65 -23.65 0.90
N LEU A 12 18.03 -24.29 -0.24
CA LEU A 12 18.50 -23.60 -1.43
C LEU A 12 17.38 -22.77 -2.08
N LEU A 13 16.14 -23.27 -2.14
CA LEU A 13 14.98 -22.52 -2.63
C LEU A 13 14.66 -21.34 -1.69
N PHE A 14 14.77 -21.55 -0.38
CA PHE A 14 14.57 -20.48 0.60
C PHE A 14 15.70 -19.44 0.55
N ILE A 15 16.95 -19.89 0.47
CA ILE A 15 18.12 -19.02 0.28
C ILE A 15 18.08 -18.35 -1.10
N SER A 16 17.68 -19.07 -2.15
CA SER A 16 17.51 -18.49 -3.48
C SER A 16 16.38 -17.45 -3.51
N PHE A 17 15.32 -17.66 -2.74
CA PHE A 17 14.26 -16.66 -2.56
C PHE A 17 14.77 -15.43 -1.78
N LEU A 18 15.54 -15.63 -0.71
CA LEU A 18 16.17 -14.53 0.02
C LEU A 18 17.23 -13.80 -0.83
N VAL A 19 18.04 -14.55 -1.57
CA VAL A 19 19.04 -14.01 -2.51
C VAL A 19 18.35 -13.32 -3.70
N TYR A 20 17.22 -13.84 -4.19
CA TYR A 20 16.42 -13.18 -5.21
C TYR A 20 15.78 -11.88 -4.69
N GLN A 21 15.29 -11.85 -3.45
CA GLN A 21 14.85 -10.63 -2.79
C GLN A 21 16.01 -9.65 -2.60
N GLN A 22 17.16 -10.13 -2.11
CA GLN A 22 18.35 -9.31 -1.95
C GLN A 22 18.88 -8.83 -3.31
N TRP A 23 18.87 -9.68 -4.34
CA TRP A 23 19.27 -9.31 -5.70
C TRP A 23 18.30 -8.34 -6.38
N GLN A 24 17.02 -8.39 -6.05
CA GLN A 24 16.06 -7.33 -6.44
C GLN A 24 16.38 -6.00 -5.74
N LEU A 25 16.86 -6.06 -4.49
CA LEU A 25 17.34 -4.90 -3.74
C LEU A 25 18.72 -4.42 -4.25
N ASP A 26 19.60 -5.37 -4.65
CA ASP A 26 20.96 -5.11 -5.14
C ASP A 26 21.05 -4.86 -6.66
N LYS A 27 19.97 -4.97 -7.41
CA LYS A 27 19.93 -4.54 -8.82
C LYS A 27 20.13 -3.04 -9.01
N ASN A 28 20.23 -2.29 -7.92
CA ASN A 28 20.70 -0.93 -7.89
C ASN A 28 22.09 -0.89 -7.23
N PRO A 29 23.18 -1.22 -7.93
CA PRO A 29 24.51 -1.00 -7.38
C PRO A 29 24.76 0.50 -7.20
N PRO A 30 25.45 0.92 -6.14
CA PRO A 30 25.88 2.30 -6.04
C PRO A 30 26.82 2.58 -7.22
N VAL A 31 26.39 3.43 -8.12
CA VAL A 31 27.19 3.87 -9.26
C VAL A 31 28.39 4.63 -8.71
N GLN A 32 29.60 4.10 -8.98
CA GLN A 32 30.83 4.84 -8.84
C GLN A 32 30.72 6.13 -9.65
N GLN A 33 30.91 7.25 -8.98
CA GLN A 33 30.97 8.59 -9.55
C GLN A 33 31.97 8.65 -10.70
N GLN A 34 31.46 8.68 -11.92
CA GLN A 34 32.15 9.37 -12.99
C GLN A 34 31.71 10.82 -12.96
N THR A 35 32.66 11.65 -12.56
CA THR A 35 32.58 13.10 -12.57
C THR A 35 32.33 13.59 -13.98
N THR A 36 31.08 13.84 -14.32
CA THR A 36 30.76 14.73 -15.44
C THR A 36 30.32 16.03 -14.80
N GLU A 37 31.06 17.09 -15.04
CA GLU A 37 30.72 18.45 -14.65
C GLU A 37 29.35 18.81 -15.22
N GLN A 38 28.30 18.64 -14.41
CA GLN A 38 27.03 19.27 -14.66
C GLN A 38 26.99 20.59 -13.91
N THR A 39 26.87 21.63 -14.66
CA THR A 39 26.63 23.01 -14.26
C THR A 39 25.65 23.07 -13.09
N THR A 40 26.12 23.61 -11.98
CA THR A 40 25.35 23.81 -10.75
C THR A 40 24.23 24.82 -10.99
N ALA A 41 23.04 24.35 -11.32
CA ALA A 41 21.84 25.16 -11.18
C ALA A 41 21.48 25.25 -9.69
N ALA A 42 21.32 26.46 -9.18
CA ALA A 42 20.79 26.70 -7.85
C ALA A 42 19.40 26.08 -7.73
N SER A 43 19.16 25.31 -6.66
CA SER A 43 17.87 24.69 -6.39
C SER A 43 16.82 25.78 -6.13
N SER A 44 15.89 25.98 -7.06
CA SER A 44 14.73 26.85 -6.86
C SER A 44 13.53 25.97 -6.50
N ASP A 45 12.70 26.41 -5.54
CA ASP A 45 11.44 25.76 -5.17
C ASP A 45 10.39 25.81 -6.28
N VAL A 46 10.67 26.50 -7.37
CA VAL A 46 9.76 26.68 -8.50
C VAL A 46 10.29 25.89 -9.70
N PRO A 47 9.46 25.04 -10.37
CA PRO A 47 9.86 24.31 -11.56
C PRO A 47 10.22 25.27 -12.70
N ALA A 48 11.11 24.85 -13.59
CA ALA A 48 11.43 25.63 -14.77
C ALA A 48 10.23 25.67 -15.72
N SER A 49 9.87 26.89 -16.20
CA SER A 49 8.83 27.05 -17.23
C SER A 49 9.34 26.56 -18.59
N SER A 50 8.41 26.08 -19.43
CA SER A 50 8.69 25.70 -20.83
C SER A 50 9.19 26.89 -21.69
N SER A 51 8.97 28.14 -21.25
CA SER A 51 9.17 29.35 -22.06
C SER A 51 10.22 30.36 -21.54
N SER A 52 10.98 30.08 -20.46
CA SER A 52 11.88 31.07 -19.89
C SER A 52 13.34 30.64 -19.74
N SER A 53 14.24 31.45 -20.28
CA SER A 53 15.70 31.44 -20.12
C SER A 53 16.14 32.71 -19.39
N ALA A 54 15.88 32.86 -18.09
CA ALA A 54 16.44 33.94 -17.31
C ALA A 54 16.88 33.44 -15.92
N GLU A 55 18.18 33.57 -15.66
CA GLU A 55 18.78 33.37 -14.34
C GLU A 55 18.52 34.63 -13.47
N VAL A 56 17.88 34.43 -12.32
CA VAL A 56 17.80 35.45 -11.27
C VAL A 56 18.15 34.80 -9.93
N VAL A 57 18.99 35.48 -9.15
CA VAL A 57 19.49 35.04 -7.85
C VAL A 57 18.33 35.06 -6.83
N ALA A 58 18.13 33.97 -6.11
CA ALA A 58 17.10 33.86 -5.09
C ALA A 58 17.47 34.67 -3.84
N ASP A 59 16.61 35.58 -3.45
CA ASP A 59 16.62 36.21 -2.12
C ASP A 59 15.83 35.31 -1.16
N SER A 60 16.31 35.11 0.07
CA SER A 60 15.65 34.28 1.08
C SER A 60 14.40 34.99 1.60
N GLN A 61 13.24 34.66 1.05
CA GLN A 61 11.96 35.20 1.53
C GLN A 61 11.61 34.58 2.89
N THR A 62 11.24 35.43 3.84
CA THR A 62 10.66 35.02 5.13
C THR A 62 9.28 34.39 4.90
N LYS A 63 8.91 33.41 5.74
CA LYS A 63 7.55 32.79 5.73
C LYS A 63 6.47 33.87 5.78
N GLY A 64 5.36 33.62 5.07
CA GLY A 64 4.17 34.49 5.09
C GLY A 64 3.32 34.27 6.35
N GLN A 65 2.12 34.83 6.35
CA GLN A 65 1.10 34.53 7.36
C GLN A 65 0.62 33.08 7.17
N ILE A 66 0.48 32.34 8.27
CA ILE A 66 -0.08 30.99 8.24
C ILE A 66 -1.57 31.07 8.54
N ILE A 67 -2.40 30.52 7.68
CA ILE A 67 -3.84 30.39 7.85
C ILE A 67 -4.24 28.92 8.04
N THR A 68 -5.35 28.71 8.75
CA THR A 68 -5.91 27.39 9.01
C THR A 68 -7.23 27.22 8.28
N LEU A 69 -7.37 26.13 7.52
CA LEU A 69 -8.59 25.71 6.84
C LEU A 69 -9.04 24.38 7.43
N GLU A 70 -10.28 24.27 7.88
CA GLU A 70 -10.77 23.07 8.56
C GLU A 70 -12.16 22.66 8.05
N ASN A 71 -12.27 21.37 7.69
CA ASN A 71 -13.56 20.69 7.59
C ASN A 71 -13.70 19.66 8.72
N ASP A 72 -14.64 18.74 8.63
CA ASP A 72 -14.94 17.73 9.65
C ASP A 72 -13.94 16.55 9.70
N VAL A 73 -13.03 16.42 8.72
CA VAL A 73 -12.06 15.30 8.63
C VAL A 73 -10.61 15.77 8.44
N LEU A 74 -10.41 17.02 8.05
CA LEU A 74 -9.12 17.56 7.60
C LEU A 74 -8.89 18.96 8.16
N ARG A 75 -7.69 19.23 8.68
CA ARG A 75 -7.20 20.56 9.03
C ARG A 75 -5.91 20.83 8.27
N LEU A 76 -5.90 21.91 7.48
CA LEU A 76 -4.76 22.35 6.70
C LEU A 76 -4.17 23.63 7.30
N LYS A 77 -2.84 23.76 7.26
CA LYS A 77 -2.14 25.02 7.46
C LYS A 77 -1.53 25.44 6.12
N VAL A 78 -1.88 26.63 5.69
CA VAL A 78 -1.44 27.19 4.41
C VAL A 78 -0.59 28.42 4.68
N ASP A 79 0.60 28.47 4.09
CA ASP A 79 1.45 29.65 4.09
C ASP A 79 0.99 30.59 2.98
N THR A 80 0.71 31.85 3.30
CA THR A 80 0.29 32.86 2.30
C THR A 80 1.41 33.23 1.33
N LEU A 81 2.67 32.89 1.64
CA LEU A 81 3.77 32.92 0.66
C LEU A 81 3.64 31.71 -0.28
N GLY A 82 3.25 31.96 -1.52
CA GLY A 82 2.99 30.94 -2.53
C GLY A 82 1.66 30.20 -2.34
N GLY A 83 0.98 30.34 -1.19
CA GLY A 83 -0.24 29.58 -0.88
C GLY A 83 0.03 28.09 -0.76
N ASP A 84 1.15 27.71 -0.13
CA ASP A 84 1.55 26.30 0.00
C ASP A 84 0.89 25.63 1.19
N VAL A 85 0.45 24.38 1.03
CA VAL A 85 -0.04 23.56 2.14
C VAL A 85 1.15 22.98 2.89
N ILE A 86 1.46 23.56 4.05
CA ILE A 86 2.62 23.19 4.87
C ILE A 86 2.30 22.21 6.00
N SER A 87 1.00 21.98 6.28
CA SER A 87 0.56 20.96 7.24
C SER A 87 -0.81 20.42 6.84
N SER A 88 -0.99 19.12 7.02
CA SER A 88 -2.26 18.43 6.84
C SER A 88 -2.48 17.47 8.01
N GLU A 89 -3.46 17.78 8.86
CA GLU A 89 -3.83 16.98 10.03
C GLU A 89 -5.12 16.21 9.72
N LEU A 90 -5.10 14.89 9.91
CA LEU A 90 -6.22 13.99 9.64
C LEU A 90 -7.05 13.79 10.91
N LEU A 91 -8.14 14.52 11.08
CA LEU A 91 -8.90 14.63 12.33
C LEU A 91 -9.60 13.32 12.76
N LYS A 92 -9.75 12.36 11.86
CA LYS A 92 -10.35 11.04 12.12
C LYS A 92 -9.32 9.95 12.40
N TYR A 93 -8.03 10.27 12.36
CA TYR A 93 -6.93 9.32 12.52
C TYR A 93 -5.98 9.82 13.60
N ASP A 94 -5.86 9.07 14.70
CA ASP A 94 -4.93 9.41 15.77
C ASP A 94 -3.48 9.18 15.32
N ALA A 95 -2.55 9.97 15.80
CA ALA A 95 -1.12 9.82 15.51
C ALA A 95 -0.59 8.48 16.05
N GLU A 96 -0.93 8.17 17.31
CA GLU A 96 -0.62 6.92 17.99
C GLU A 96 -1.88 6.32 18.59
N LEU A 97 -1.86 5.03 18.89
CA LEU A 97 -2.98 4.35 19.53
C LEU A 97 -3.34 5.04 20.86
N ASN A 98 -4.60 5.47 21.00
CA ASN A 98 -5.13 6.20 22.16
C ASN A 98 -4.52 7.61 22.39
N SER A 99 -3.80 8.18 21.43
CA SER A 99 -3.29 9.52 21.53
C SER A 99 -4.40 10.51 21.24
N LYS A 100 -5.11 11.14 21.38
CA LYS A 100 -6.09 12.16 20.92
C LYS A 100 -5.47 13.22 19.96
N GLU A 101 -4.23 13.04 19.60
CA GLU A 101 -3.54 13.92 18.65
C GLU A 101 -3.78 13.42 17.22
N PRO A 102 -4.23 14.27 16.29
CA PRO A 102 -4.47 13.87 14.92
C PRO A 102 -3.17 13.49 14.21
N PHE A 103 -3.25 12.54 13.30
CA PHE A 103 -2.12 12.19 12.44
C PHE A 103 -1.79 13.34 11.51
N VAL A 104 -0.53 13.79 11.53
CA VAL A 104 -0.02 14.86 10.66
C VAL A 104 0.64 14.24 9.44
N LEU A 105 -0.02 14.34 8.28
CA LEU A 105 0.47 13.78 7.01
C LEU A 105 1.48 14.69 6.34
N LEU A 106 1.13 15.95 6.08
CA LEU A 106 2.05 16.97 5.60
C LEU A 106 2.62 17.76 6.78
N LYS A 107 3.92 18.05 6.76
CA LYS A 107 4.59 18.84 7.79
C LYS A 107 5.84 19.55 7.25
N ASP A 108 6.09 20.75 7.75
CA ASP A 108 7.27 21.54 7.45
C ASP A 108 8.07 21.77 8.73
N THR A 109 9.11 20.96 8.94
CA THR A 109 10.04 21.08 10.05
C THR A 109 11.47 21.15 9.53
N ASN A 110 12.41 21.59 10.36
CA ASN A 110 13.83 21.66 9.98
C ASN A 110 14.44 20.29 9.61
N GLU A 111 13.92 19.21 10.18
CA GLU A 111 14.44 17.85 9.96
C GLU A 111 13.68 17.10 8.86
N HIS A 112 12.42 17.42 8.67
CA HIS A 112 11.55 16.71 7.75
C HIS A 112 10.58 17.65 7.07
N VAL A 113 10.73 17.76 5.75
CA VAL A 113 9.84 18.54 4.89
C VAL A 113 8.96 17.58 4.11
N TYR A 114 7.66 17.72 4.24
CA TYR A 114 6.66 17.10 3.38
C TYR A 114 5.52 18.10 3.18
N ILE A 115 5.51 18.79 2.06
CA ILE A 115 4.59 19.89 1.75
C ILE A 115 4.00 19.74 0.36
N ALA A 116 2.84 20.36 0.14
CA ALA A 116 2.21 20.45 -1.17
C ALA A 116 2.24 21.90 -1.66
N GLN A 117 2.90 22.11 -2.79
CA GLN A 117 3.10 23.42 -3.41
C GLN A 117 2.33 23.50 -4.72
N SER A 118 1.81 24.67 -5.04
CA SER A 118 1.21 24.93 -6.35
C SER A 118 1.28 26.41 -6.70
N GLY A 119 1.22 26.73 -7.98
CA GLY A 119 1.35 28.11 -8.41
C GLY A 119 1.23 28.31 -9.91
N LEU A 120 1.61 29.49 -10.36
CA LEU A 120 1.57 29.92 -11.75
C LEU A 120 2.96 30.39 -12.18
N ILE A 121 3.56 29.67 -13.13
CA ILE A 121 4.84 30.00 -13.78
C ILE A 121 4.61 30.50 -15.19
N GLY A 122 5.67 30.74 -15.94
CA GLY A 122 5.61 31.23 -17.32
C GLY A 122 5.90 32.71 -17.44
N LYS A 123 5.64 33.28 -18.63
CA LYS A 123 6.00 34.66 -18.98
C LYS A 123 5.39 35.71 -18.04
N ASN A 124 4.12 35.53 -17.67
CA ASN A 124 3.40 36.38 -16.75
C ASN A 124 3.06 35.66 -15.44
N GLY A 125 3.75 34.54 -15.15
CA GLY A 125 3.61 33.81 -13.91
C GLY A 125 4.05 34.64 -12.70
N ILE A 126 3.39 34.41 -11.58
CA ILE A 126 3.63 35.13 -10.32
C ILE A 126 4.66 34.39 -9.43
N ASP A 127 4.91 33.12 -9.73
CA ASP A 127 5.94 32.32 -9.06
C ASP A 127 7.16 32.23 -9.96
N THR A 128 8.30 32.73 -9.46
CA THR A 128 9.55 32.80 -10.21
C THR A 128 10.70 32.23 -9.38
N LYS A 129 11.86 32.05 -9.99
CA LYS A 129 13.08 31.68 -9.26
C LYS A 129 13.52 32.75 -8.25
N ALA A 130 13.13 34.01 -8.46
CA ALA A 130 13.44 35.11 -7.57
C ALA A 130 12.52 35.20 -6.35
N GLY A 131 11.37 34.54 -6.36
CA GLY A 131 10.44 34.52 -5.25
C GLY A 131 9.03 34.08 -5.66
N ARG A 132 8.22 33.80 -4.65
CA ARG A 132 6.83 33.38 -4.76
C ARG A 132 5.88 34.52 -4.45
N ALA A 133 4.67 34.46 -4.96
CA ALA A 133 3.64 35.46 -4.70
C ALA A 133 3.25 35.49 -3.21
N GLN A 134 3.22 36.67 -2.59
CA GLN A 134 2.69 36.85 -1.24
C GLN A 134 1.19 37.21 -1.35
N TYR A 135 0.34 36.21 -1.06
CA TYR A 135 -1.11 36.39 -1.11
C TYR A 135 -1.64 37.16 0.11
N GLN A 136 -2.72 37.89 -0.11
CA GLN A 136 -3.51 38.58 0.91
C GLN A 136 -4.77 37.76 1.20
N VAL A 137 -5.16 37.68 2.47
CA VAL A 137 -6.37 37.02 2.93
C VAL A 137 -6.94 37.76 4.15
N THR A 138 -8.24 37.78 4.27
CA THR A 138 -8.90 38.40 5.44
C THR A 138 -9.26 37.34 6.44
N GLY A 139 -8.50 37.27 7.55
CA GLY A 139 -8.63 36.25 8.59
C GLY A 139 -7.53 35.22 8.56
N ASP A 140 -7.48 34.40 9.59
CA ASP A 140 -6.43 33.36 9.81
C ASP A 140 -7.00 31.98 10.09
N ASN A 141 -8.30 31.88 10.38
CA ASN A 141 -8.94 30.62 10.77
C ASN A 141 -10.31 30.46 10.09
N PHE A 142 -10.39 29.50 9.18
CA PHE A 142 -11.55 29.24 8.35
C PHE A 142 -12.05 27.83 8.63
N LYS A 143 -13.26 27.71 9.16
CA LYS A 143 -13.87 26.44 9.52
C LYS A 143 -15.20 26.25 8.80
N LEU A 144 -15.41 25.04 8.26
CA LEU A 144 -16.67 24.65 7.64
C LEU A 144 -17.81 24.71 8.68
N ALA A 145 -18.77 25.58 8.47
CA ALA A 145 -19.89 25.74 9.40
C ALA A 145 -20.85 24.56 9.37
N GLU A 146 -21.58 24.35 10.46
CA GLU A 146 -22.65 23.36 10.51
C GLU A 146 -23.73 23.68 9.45
N GLY A 147 -24.16 22.64 8.74
CA GLY A 147 -25.15 22.76 7.66
C GLY A 147 -24.60 23.22 6.31
N GLN A 148 -23.34 23.65 6.23
CA GLN A 148 -22.68 23.91 4.94
C GLN A 148 -21.98 22.65 4.43
N ASN A 149 -21.98 22.45 3.11
CA ASN A 149 -21.33 21.31 2.47
C ASN A 149 -19.92 21.63 1.95
N GLU A 150 -19.60 22.93 1.85
CA GLU A 150 -18.36 23.40 1.23
C GLU A 150 -17.86 24.68 1.92
N LEU A 151 -16.55 24.77 2.10
CA LEU A 151 -15.81 25.94 2.54
C LEU A 151 -14.92 26.40 1.39
N SER A 152 -15.07 27.65 0.95
CA SER A 152 -14.26 28.26 -0.10
C SER A 152 -13.48 29.44 0.48
N VAL A 153 -12.15 29.40 0.36
CA VAL A 153 -11.26 30.43 0.91
C VAL A 153 -10.36 30.98 -0.19
N PRO A 154 -10.62 32.21 -0.68
CA PRO A 154 -9.80 32.88 -1.68
C PRO A 154 -8.59 33.58 -1.04
N LEU A 155 -7.41 33.35 -1.60
CA LEU A 155 -6.18 34.09 -1.35
C LEU A 155 -5.93 34.98 -2.59
N THR A 156 -5.78 36.27 -2.42
CA THR A 156 -5.71 37.24 -3.53
C THR A 156 -4.31 37.84 -3.64
N PHE A 157 -3.81 37.97 -4.87
CA PHE A 157 -2.59 38.69 -5.23
C PHE A 157 -2.82 39.54 -6.45
N GLU A 158 -2.37 40.79 -6.42
CA GLU A 158 -2.54 41.72 -7.53
C GLU A 158 -1.21 42.21 -8.05
N LYS A 159 -1.06 42.19 -9.37
CA LYS A 159 0.15 42.66 -10.05
C LYS A 159 -0.18 43.12 -11.47
N ASP A 160 0.32 44.30 -11.83
CA ASP A 160 0.28 44.87 -13.19
C ASP A 160 -1.13 44.88 -13.81
N GLY A 161 -2.18 45.17 -13.02
CA GLY A 161 -3.58 45.18 -13.46
C GLY A 161 -4.18 43.77 -13.64
N VAL A 162 -3.57 42.74 -13.10
CA VAL A 162 -4.11 41.38 -13.07
C VAL A 162 -4.35 40.97 -11.62
N THR A 163 -5.56 40.46 -11.35
CA THR A 163 -5.89 39.86 -10.06
C THR A 163 -5.82 38.34 -10.14
N TYR A 164 -4.99 37.75 -9.31
CA TYR A 164 -4.82 36.31 -9.17
C TYR A 164 -5.47 35.87 -7.86
N ARG A 165 -6.45 34.97 -7.92
CA ARG A 165 -7.10 34.38 -6.76
C ARG A 165 -6.79 32.88 -6.71
N LYS A 166 -6.09 32.46 -5.68
CA LYS A 166 -5.91 31.03 -5.37
C LYS A 166 -6.99 30.63 -4.39
N ILE A 167 -7.90 29.77 -4.80
CA ILE A 167 -9.12 29.42 -4.07
C ILE A 167 -9.01 27.98 -3.57
N PHE A 168 -8.98 27.81 -2.25
CA PHE A 168 -9.06 26.50 -1.61
C PHE A 168 -10.51 26.13 -1.35
N VAL A 169 -10.91 24.93 -1.77
CA VAL A 169 -12.26 24.41 -1.63
C VAL A 169 -12.23 23.11 -0.85
N LEU A 170 -12.77 23.13 0.37
CA LEU A 170 -12.87 21.95 1.24
C LEU A 170 -14.33 21.51 1.33
N LYS A 171 -14.61 20.25 0.99
CA LYS A 171 -15.95 19.67 1.09
C LYS A 171 -16.12 18.89 2.38
N ARG A 172 -17.38 18.74 2.81
CA ARG A 172 -17.73 17.92 3.99
C ARG A 172 -17.34 16.46 3.76
N ASP A 173 -16.80 15.79 4.78
CA ASP A 173 -16.34 14.40 4.80
C ASP A 173 -15.40 14.03 3.62
N SER A 174 -14.61 15.00 3.15
CA SER A 174 -13.69 14.83 2.02
C SER A 174 -12.25 15.16 2.38
N TYR A 175 -11.32 14.36 1.88
CA TYR A 175 -9.87 14.60 1.90
C TYR A 175 -9.37 15.18 0.57
N ASP A 176 -10.29 15.39 -0.38
CA ASP A 176 -10.03 16.07 -1.63
C ASP A 176 -10.20 17.58 -1.45
N VAL A 177 -9.16 18.34 -1.78
CA VAL A 177 -9.10 19.79 -1.65
C VAL A 177 -9.00 20.39 -3.04
N GLY A 178 -10.03 21.08 -3.48
CA GLY A 178 -9.95 21.88 -4.71
C GLY A 178 -8.95 23.02 -4.55
N VAL A 179 -8.04 23.17 -5.50
CA VAL A 179 -7.08 24.29 -5.57
C VAL A 179 -7.21 24.92 -6.94
N ASN A 180 -7.97 26.02 -6.98
CA ASN A 180 -8.34 26.68 -8.22
C ASN A 180 -7.64 28.03 -8.32
N PHE A 181 -7.17 28.39 -9.52
CA PHE A 181 -6.68 29.73 -9.82
C PHE A 181 -7.71 30.45 -10.68
N GLU A 182 -8.33 31.50 -10.14
CA GLU A 182 -9.14 32.45 -10.89
C GLU A 182 -8.27 33.67 -11.22
N ILE A 183 -8.13 33.96 -12.50
CA ILE A 183 -7.23 35.00 -13.01
C ILE A 183 -8.08 36.01 -13.76
N VAL A 184 -8.17 37.24 -13.23
CA VAL A 184 -8.92 38.36 -13.82
C VAL A 184 -7.93 39.32 -14.47
N ASN A 185 -7.85 39.30 -15.80
CA ASN A 185 -6.90 40.12 -16.54
C ASN A 185 -7.55 41.50 -16.90
N GLN A 186 -7.30 42.50 -16.09
CA GLN A 186 -7.69 43.89 -16.37
C GLN A 186 -6.54 44.73 -16.95
N SER A 187 -5.42 44.06 -17.33
CA SER A 187 -4.31 44.74 -18.01
C SER A 187 -4.67 45.04 -19.47
N GLY A 188 -3.89 45.90 -20.11
CA GLY A 188 -4.08 46.26 -21.52
C GLY A 188 -3.64 45.23 -22.55
N SER A 189 -3.16 44.03 -22.13
CA SER A 189 -2.60 43.03 -23.03
C SER A 189 -2.95 41.61 -22.58
N ALA A 190 -2.87 40.64 -23.50
CA ALA A 190 -3.00 39.24 -23.14
C ALA A 190 -1.82 38.80 -22.26
N ILE A 191 -2.08 37.91 -21.29
CA ILE A 191 -1.09 37.30 -20.40
C ILE A 191 -1.03 35.81 -20.62
N GLU A 192 0.13 35.22 -20.34
CA GLU A 192 0.40 33.80 -20.48
C GLU A 192 0.90 33.23 -19.15
N VAL A 193 0.20 32.23 -18.62
CA VAL A 193 0.55 31.55 -17.37
C VAL A 193 0.55 30.03 -17.56
N GLU A 194 1.31 29.31 -16.77
CA GLU A 194 1.43 27.86 -16.79
C GLU A 194 1.23 27.35 -15.35
N PRO A 195 0.14 26.61 -15.05
CA PRO A 195 -0.11 26.11 -13.71
C PRO A 195 0.82 24.93 -13.39
N TYR A 196 1.20 24.81 -12.11
CA TYR A 196 1.91 23.64 -11.60
C TYR A 196 1.42 23.26 -10.20
N GLY A 197 1.61 21.99 -9.87
CA GLY A 197 1.48 21.46 -8.52
C GLY A 197 2.55 20.42 -8.26
N GLN A 198 3.16 20.44 -7.07
CA GLN A 198 4.19 19.49 -6.69
C GLN A 198 4.12 19.12 -5.22
N LEU A 199 4.56 17.92 -4.90
CA LEU A 199 4.81 17.42 -3.55
C LEU A 199 6.30 17.41 -3.32
N LYS A 200 6.77 18.10 -2.29
CA LYS A 200 8.17 18.15 -1.89
C LYS A 200 8.36 17.35 -0.62
N HIS A 201 9.31 16.43 -0.62
CA HIS A 201 9.54 15.52 0.50
C HIS A 201 11.04 15.34 0.76
N THR A 202 11.43 15.31 2.04
CA THR A 202 12.77 14.89 2.44
C THR A 202 13.03 13.47 1.97
N LEU A 203 14.21 13.24 1.38
CA LEU A 203 14.61 11.91 0.94
C LEU A 203 14.75 10.99 2.15
N VAL A 204 13.90 9.98 2.21
CA VAL A 204 13.92 8.95 3.25
C VAL A 204 14.06 7.58 2.59
N GLU A 205 14.77 6.70 3.24
CA GLU A 205 14.77 5.30 2.84
C GLU A 205 13.43 4.65 3.25
N SER A 206 12.96 3.71 2.45
CA SER A 206 11.75 2.96 2.78
C SER A 206 11.94 2.28 4.13
N SER A 207 11.09 2.62 5.09
CA SER A 207 11.09 2.03 6.43
C SER A 207 10.19 0.80 6.45
N GLY A 208 10.54 -0.16 7.27
CA GLY A 208 9.76 -1.37 7.45
C GLY A 208 10.66 -2.53 7.85
N ASN A 209 10.11 -3.53 8.54
CA ASN A 209 10.82 -4.77 8.79
C ASN A 209 10.54 -5.78 7.66
N VAL A 210 11.31 -6.88 7.62
CA VAL A 210 11.17 -7.92 6.58
C VAL A 210 9.76 -8.52 6.52
N ALA A 211 9.04 -8.54 7.66
CA ALA A 211 7.68 -9.06 7.75
C ALA A 211 6.61 -8.02 7.36
N MET A 212 6.94 -6.73 7.44
CA MET A 212 6.03 -5.61 7.16
C MET A 212 6.76 -4.54 6.33
N PRO A 213 7.09 -4.80 5.06
CA PRO A 213 7.73 -3.82 4.20
C PRO A 213 6.74 -2.70 3.87
N THR A 214 7.09 -1.47 4.20
CA THR A 214 6.29 -0.30 3.87
C THR A 214 6.98 0.51 2.77
N TYR A 215 6.19 0.98 1.82
CA TYR A 215 6.67 1.84 0.76
C TYR A 215 6.46 3.31 1.12
N THR A 216 7.53 4.10 1.05
CA THR A 216 7.46 5.56 1.09
C THR A 216 8.19 6.09 -0.14
N GLY A 217 7.48 6.83 -0.98
CA GLY A 217 8.05 7.33 -2.23
C GLY A 217 7.00 7.81 -3.22
N GLY A 218 7.46 8.26 -4.38
CA GLY A 218 6.59 8.75 -5.43
C GLY A 218 5.80 7.66 -6.15
N ALA A 219 4.71 8.07 -6.78
CA ALA A 219 3.93 7.27 -7.71
C ALA A 219 3.25 8.20 -8.72
N TYR A 220 2.87 7.66 -9.87
CA TYR A 220 2.13 8.41 -10.88
C TYR A 220 1.16 7.52 -11.66
N SER A 221 0.20 8.18 -12.30
CA SER A 221 -0.66 7.62 -13.33
C SER A 221 -0.56 8.47 -14.59
N SER A 222 -0.61 7.84 -15.75
CA SER A 222 -0.63 8.51 -17.05
C SER A 222 -1.61 7.81 -18.00
N SER A 223 -1.86 8.37 -19.17
CA SER A 223 -2.69 7.76 -20.22
C SER A 223 -2.19 6.38 -20.67
N GLU A 224 -0.88 6.12 -20.56
CA GLU A 224 -0.26 4.85 -20.94
C GLU A 224 -0.07 3.88 -19.78
N THR A 225 -0.01 4.40 -18.55
CA THR A 225 0.29 3.63 -17.34
C THR A 225 -0.71 3.94 -16.26
N ASN A 226 -1.57 2.98 -15.94
CA ASN A 226 -2.62 3.16 -14.93
C ASN A 226 -2.05 3.51 -13.54
N TYR A 227 -0.95 2.87 -13.15
CA TYR A 227 -0.27 3.10 -11.87
C TYR A 227 1.17 2.61 -11.93
N LYS A 228 2.11 3.43 -11.46
CA LYS A 228 3.51 3.04 -11.30
C LYS A 228 4.14 3.73 -10.10
N LYS A 229 4.81 2.94 -9.26
CA LYS A 229 5.70 3.47 -8.22
C LYS A 229 6.94 4.08 -8.88
N TYR A 230 7.38 5.20 -8.37
CA TYR A 230 8.59 5.90 -8.78
C TYR A 230 9.33 6.36 -7.51
N SER A 231 10.20 5.49 -7.02
CA SER A 231 10.86 5.66 -5.72
C SER A 231 11.77 6.88 -5.69
N PHE A 232 12.15 7.33 -4.50
CA PHE A 232 13.16 8.38 -4.37
C PHE A 232 14.51 7.98 -4.97
N SER A 233 14.84 6.68 -4.99
CA SER A 233 16.01 6.15 -5.69
C SER A 233 15.86 6.32 -7.20
N ASP A 234 14.70 5.93 -7.78
CA ASP A 234 14.43 6.13 -9.21
C ASP A 234 14.54 7.61 -9.60
N MET A 235 14.04 8.53 -8.74
CA MET A 235 14.14 9.97 -8.98
C MET A 235 15.59 10.48 -8.93
N LYS A 236 16.45 9.91 -8.06
CA LYS A 236 17.88 10.22 -8.03
C LYS A 236 18.60 9.77 -9.29
N ASP A 237 18.25 8.58 -9.79
CA ASP A 237 18.87 8.00 -10.98
C ASP A 237 18.42 8.72 -12.26
N LYS A 238 17.13 9.03 -12.35
CA LYS A 238 16.54 9.72 -13.50
C LYS A 238 15.28 10.48 -13.08
N ASN A 239 15.23 11.77 -13.35
CA ASN A 239 14.02 12.55 -13.16
C ASN A 239 12.87 12.06 -14.04
N LEU A 240 11.65 12.02 -13.50
CA LEU A 240 10.44 11.77 -14.25
C LEU A 240 10.22 12.88 -15.27
N SER A 241 9.80 12.53 -16.48
CA SER A 241 9.35 13.49 -17.50
C SER A 241 8.42 12.75 -18.46
N ILE A 242 7.12 12.94 -18.28
CA ILE A 242 6.06 12.23 -19.04
C ILE A 242 5.00 13.25 -19.44
N ASP A 243 4.75 13.39 -20.73
CA ASP A 243 3.60 14.13 -21.24
C ASP A 243 2.38 13.21 -21.27
N THR A 244 1.27 13.65 -20.70
CA THR A 244 0.06 12.84 -20.59
C THR A 244 -1.19 13.71 -20.59
N LYS A 245 -2.24 13.20 -21.23
CA LYS A 245 -3.58 13.70 -20.98
C LYS A 245 -4.14 13.00 -19.76
N ALA A 246 -4.69 13.77 -18.83
CA ALA A 246 -5.11 13.27 -17.53
C ALA A 246 -3.94 12.73 -16.66
N GLY A 247 -4.21 11.89 -15.66
CA GLY A 247 -3.22 11.33 -14.75
C GLY A 247 -3.07 12.11 -13.46
N TRP A 248 -2.15 11.67 -12.62
CA TRP A 248 -1.83 12.28 -11.33
C TRP A 248 -0.41 11.91 -10.88
N VAL A 249 0.10 12.67 -9.93
CA VAL A 249 1.35 12.37 -9.21
C VAL A 249 1.09 12.31 -7.73
N ALA A 250 1.77 11.42 -7.01
CA ALA A 250 1.57 11.23 -5.59
C ALA A 250 2.87 10.91 -4.85
N ILE A 251 2.88 11.18 -3.54
CA ILE A 251 3.79 10.55 -2.58
C ILE A 251 2.97 9.65 -1.67
N LEU A 252 3.35 8.39 -1.65
CA LEU A 252 2.74 7.33 -0.88
C LEU A 252 3.45 7.16 0.45
N GLN A 253 2.69 6.94 1.49
CA GLN A 253 3.11 6.36 2.76
C GLN A 253 2.29 5.07 2.99
N HIS A 254 2.53 4.34 4.07
CA HIS A 254 1.86 3.06 4.32
C HIS A 254 0.33 3.14 4.15
N TYR A 255 -0.36 3.90 5.01
CA TYR A 255 -1.83 4.03 5.01
C TYR A 255 -2.34 5.32 4.37
N PHE A 256 -1.43 6.24 4.05
CA PHE A 256 -1.79 7.60 3.65
C PHE A 256 -1.16 7.96 2.31
N VAL A 257 -1.75 8.92 1.65
CA VAL A 257 -1.28 9.42 0.36
C VAL A 257 -1.58 10.91 0.22
N SER A 258 -0.63 11.65 -0.36
CA SER A 258 -0.92 12.96 -0.93
C SER A 258 -0.74 12.88 -2.44
N ALA A 259 -1.68 13.42 -3.20
CA ALA A 259 -1.66 13.37 -4.65
C ALA A 259 -2.13 14.70 -5.27
N TRP A 260 -1.40 15.18 -6.25
CA TRP A 260 -1.86 16.25 -7.13
C TRP A 260 -2.55 15.67 -8.35
N ILE A 261 -3.77 16.12 -8.59
CA ILE A 261 -4.63 15.76 -9.70
C ILE A 261 -4.83 17.01 -10.56
N PRO A 262 -4.09 17.16 -11.68
CA PRO A 262 -4.28 18.27 -12.62
C PRO A 262 -5.63 18.16 -13.33
N ASN A 263 -5.98 19.18 -14.11
CA ASN A 263 -7.11 19.10 -15.01
C ASN A 263 -6.96 17.89 -15.96
N GLN A 264 -7.97 17.01 -15.97
CA GLN A 264 -7.93 15.74 -16.69
C GLN A 264 -8.23 15.86 -18.19
N ASP A 265 -8.69 17.03 -18.65
CA ASP A 265 -9.08 17.26 -20.04
C ASP A 265 -7.95 17.81 -20.91
N VAL A 266 -6.85 18.24 -20.29
CA VAL A 266 -5.71 18.88 -20.96
C VAL A 266 -4.46 18.01 -20.91
N ASN A 267 -3.48 18.31 -21.77
CA ASN A 267 -2.17 17.68 -21.72
C ASN A 267 -1.34 18.31 -20.59
N ASN A 268 -0.88 17.49 -19.69
CA ASN A 268 -0.01 17.85 -18.58
C ASN A 268 1.35 17.19 -18.74
N GLN A 269 2.39 17.77 -18.18
CA GLN A 269 3.69 17.13 -18.02
C GLN A 269 3.89 16.72 -16.57
N LEU A 270 4.03 15.42 -16.32
CA LEU A 270 4.44 14.89 -15.02
C LEU A 270 5.96 14.93 -14.93
N TYR A 271 6.50 15.40 -13.79
CA TYR A 271 7.93 15.54 -13.61
C TYR A 271 8.37 15.20 -12.18
N SER A 272 9.66 14.93 -12.01
CA SER A 272 10.32 14.94 -10.70
C SER A 272 11.61 15.73 -10.75
N ILE A 273 12.01 16.26 -9.59
CA ILE A 273 13.26 16.97 -9.39
C ILE A 273 13.86 16.48 -8.08
N THR A 274 15.16 16.16 -8.10
CA THR A 274 15.89 15.75 -6.90
C THR A 274 16.97 16.77 -6.59
N ASP A 275 16.93 17.29 -5.36
CA ASP A 275 18.00 18.13 -4.80
C ASP A 275 18.75 17.34 -3.73
N SER A 276 19.84 16.71 -4.14
CA SER A 276 20.67 15.90 -3.26
C SER A 276 21.45 16.75 -2.21
N LYS A 277 21.62 18.05 -2.44
CA LYS A 277 22.31 18.94 -1.49
C LYS A 277 21.45 19.22 -0.26
N ASN A 278 20.15 19.49 -0.51
CA ASN A 278 19.17 19.74 0.55
C ASN A 278 18.42 18.48 0.99
N ASN A 279 18.81 17.30 0.45
CA ASN A 279 18.21 16.01 0.77
C ASN A 279 16.68 15.97 0.54
N VAL A 280 16.20 16.57 -0.56
CA VAL A 280 14.77 16.62 -0.91
C VAL A 280 14.52 16.17 -2.34
N ALA A 281 13.33 15.61 -2.57
CA ALA A 281 12.79 15.36 -3.90
C ALA A 281 11.41 16.00 -4.04
N SER A 282 11.09 16.41 -5.25
CA SER A 282 9.77 16.91 -5.63
C SER A 282 9.23 16.04 -6.76
N ILE A 283 7.95 15.70 -6.71
CA ILE A 283 7.20 15.10 -7.81
C ILE A 283 5.98 15.96 -8.06
N GLY A 284 5.72 16.28 -9.33
CA GLY A 284 4.69 17.26 -9.65
C GLY A 284 4.18 17.14 -11.08
N TYR A 285 3.28 18.04 -11.41
CA TYR A 285 2.80 18.27 -12.78
C TYR A 285 2.96 19.71 -13.19
N ARG A 286 3.07 19.95 -14.50
CA ARG A 286 2.88 21.26 -15.16
C ARG A 286 1.73 21.12 -16.16
N GLY A 287 0.81 22.09 -16.12
CA GLY A 287 -0.25 22.19 -17.11
C GLY A 287 0.22 22.89 -18.37
N PRO A 288 -0.63 23.02 -19.39
CA PRO A 288 -0.32 23.77 -20.61
C PRO A 288 -0.25 25.27 -20.32
N VAL A 289 0.39 26.00 -21.22
CA VAL A 289 0.35 27.47 -21.21
C VAL A 289 -1.09 27.93 -21.53
N VAL A 290 -1.64 28.73 -20.64
CA VAL A 290 -2.97 29.33 -20.76
C VAL A 290 -2.81 30.81 -21.09
N SER A 291 -3.38 31.22 -22.24
CA SER A 291 -3.38 32.62 -22.70
C SER A 291 -4.71 33.26 -22.32
N ILE A 292 -4.65 34.35 -21.54
CA ILE A 292 -5.83 35.07 -21.01
C ILE A 292 -5.87 36.46 -21.66
N PRO A 293 -6.81 36.71 -22.56
CA PRO A 293 -6.94 38.02 -23.23
C PRO A 293 -7.18 39.15 -22.23
N ALA A 294 -6.88 40.39 -22.67
CA ALA A 294 -7.22 41.59 -21.92
C ALA A 294 -8.75 41.66 -21.66
N GLY A 295 -9.16 41.95 -20.44
CA GLY A 295 -10.55 42.00 -19.99
C GLY A 295 -11.21 40.63 -19.73
N ALA A 296 -10.52 39.53 -19.93
CA ALA A 296 -11.05 38.19 -19.71
C ALA A 296 -10.75 37.67 -18.28
N THR A 297 -11.56 36.71 -17.86
CA THR A 297 -11.35 35.91 -16.64
C THR A 297 -11.21 34.47 -17.02
N GLU A 298 -10.22 33.80 -16.46
CA GLU A 298 -9.97 32.35 -16.66
C GLU A 298 -9.85 31.63 -15.32
N THR A 299 -10.35 30.40 -15.26
CA THR A 299 -10.25 29.55 -14.07
C THR A 299 -9.54 28.26 -14.39
N ILE A 300 -8.43 28.01 -13.71
CA ILE A 300 -7.64 26.80 -13.83
C ILE A 300 -7.85 25.95 -12.58
N ALA A 301 -8.46 24.78 -12.74
CA ALA A 301 -8.79 23.89 -11.63
C ALA A 301 -7.77 22.76 -11.48
N SER A 302 -7.48 22.40 -10.23
CA SER A 302 -6.75 21.21 -9.82
C SER A 302 -7.23 20.72 -8.47
N SER A 303 -6.90 19.47 -8.13
CA SER A 303 -7.23 18.89 -6.82
C SER A 303 -5.97 18.37 -6.12
N LEU A 304 -5.97 18.53 -4.80
CA LEU A 304 -5.00 17.92 -3.90
C LEU A 304 -5.72 16.91 -2.99
N TRP A 305 -5.51 15.63 -3.22
CA TRP A 305 -5.85 14.62 -2.22
C TRP A 305 -4.78 14.64 -1.13
N THR A 306 -5.18 14.73 0.14
CA THR A 306 -4.28 14.60 1.29
C THR A 306 -5.01 13.84 2.39
N GLY A 307 -4.79 12.53 2.48
CA GLY A 307 -5.58 11.72 3.38
C GLY A 307 -5.27 10.23 3.36
N PRO A 308 -6.16 9.44 3.98
CA PRO A 308 -6.06 7.98 3.99
C PRO A 308 -6.31 7.39 2.61
N LYS A 309 -5.77 6.20 2.37
CA LYS A 309 -5.96 5.43 1.14
C LYS A 309 -7.35 4.76 1.11
N LEU A 310 -8.41 5.56 1.11
CA LEU A 310 -9.80 5.09 1.02
C LEU A 310 -10.15 4.82 -0.45
N GLN A 311 -10.13 3.55 -0.87
CA GLN A 311 -10.23 3.15 -2.27
C GLN A 311 -11.45 3.75 -2.99
N ASN A 312 -12.64 3.65 -2.39
CA ASN A 312 -13.87 4.14 -3.01
C ASN A 312 -13.84 5.66 -3.22
N LYS A 313 -13.42 6.42 -2.20
CA LYS A 313 -13.33 7.89 -2.27
C LYS A 313 -12.26 8.34 -3.26
N MET A 314 -11.11 7.66 -3.30
CA MET A 314 -10.03 7.98 -4.23
C MET A 314 -10.42 7.70 -5.69
N ALA A 315 -11.17 6.62 -5.96
CA ALA A 315 -11.67 6.29 -7.29
C ALA A 315 -12.67 7.33 -7.85
N GLU A 316 -13.38 8.05 -6.97
CA GLU A 316 -14.29 9.14 -7.35
C GLU A 316 -13.52 10.42 -7.73
N VAL A 317 -12.32 10.64 -7.18
CA VAL A 317 -11.52 11.84 -7.40
C VAL A 317 -10.69 11.75 -8.68
N ALA A 318 -10.03 10.63 -8.91
CA ALA A 318 -9.24 10.42 -10.12
C ALA A 318 -9.17 8.95 -10.52
N ASN A 319 -9.15 8.71 -11.83
CA ASN A 319 -8.98 7.37 -12.38
C ASN A 319 -7.69 6.74 -11.88
N HIS A 320 -7.76 5.49 -11.42
CA HIS A 320 -6.62 4.71 -10.96
C HIS A 320 -5.91 5.21 -9.67
N LEU A 321 -6.45 6.24 -9.00
CA LEU A 321 -5.91 6.68 -7.71
C LEU A 321 -6.13 5.61 -6.61
N ASP A 322 -7.19 4.81 -6.73
CA ASP A 322 -7.48 3.64 -5.88
C ASP A 322 -6.39 2.56 -5.95
N LEU A 323 -5.61 2.50 -7.06
CA LEU A 323 -4.51 1.54 -7.23
C LEU A 323 -3.30 1.84 -6.33
N THR A 324 -3.28 3.01 -5.66
CA THR A 324 -2.29 3.31 -4.61
C THR A 324 -2.41 2.39 -3.40
N VAL A 325 -3.55 1.71 -3.23
CA VAL A 325 -3.71 0.52 -2.37
C VAL A 325 -3.24 -0.69 -3.17
N ASP A 326 -1.98 -1.06 -2.96
CA ASP A 326 -1.29 -2.04 -3.80
C ASP A 326 -1.40 -3.46 -3.22
N TYR A 327 -2.32 -4.23 -3.74
CA TYR A 327 -2.50 -5.66 -3.40
C TYR A 327 -1.55 -6.61 -4.15
N GLY A 328 -0.54 -6.07 -4.83
CA GLY A 328 0.38 -6.85 -5.64
C GLY A 328 -0.31 -7.70 -6.71
N TRP A 329 0.29 -8.84 -7.06
CA TRP A 329 -0.25 -9.73 -8.10
C TRP A 329 -1.59 -10.41 -7.71
N ALA A 330 -1.92 -10.47 -6.41
CA ALA A 330 -3.14 -11.11 -5.90
C ALA A 330 -4.36 -10.17 -5.85
N TRP A 331 -4.29 -8.98 -6.46
CA TRP A 331 -5.33 -7.95 -6.44
C TRP A 331 -6.73 -8.47 -6.83
N PHE A 332 -6.80 -9.42 -7.79
CA PHE A 332 -8.07 -9.99 -8.27
C PHE A 332 -8.78 -10.88 -7.22
N ILE A 333 -8.05 -11.36 -6.20
CA ILE A 333 -8.61 -12.05 -5.03
C ILE A 333 -8.79 -11.05 -3.88
N ALA A 334 -7.84 -10.15 -3.68
CA ALA A 334 -7.82 -9.20 -2.57
C ALA A 334 -8.99 -8.20 -2.63
N LYS A 335 -9.28 -7.59 -3.80
CA LYS A 335 -10.40 -6.65 -3.96
C LYS A 335 -11.76 -7.25 -3.57
N PRO A 336 -12.19 -8.43 -4.07
CA PRO A 336 -13.42 -9.09 -3.62
C PRO A 336 -13.43 -9.43 -2.14
N LEU A 337 -12.30 -9.88 -1.58
CA LEU A 337 -12.21 -10.20 -0.15
C LEU A 337 -12.30 -8.95 0.71
N PHE A 338 -11.68 -7.85 0.31
CA PHE A 338 -11.80 -6.57 0.99
C PHE A 338 -13.22 -6.02 0.93
N TRP A 339 -13.88 -6.09 -0.24
CA TRP A 339 -15.29 -5.73 -0.37
C TRP A 339 -16.18 -6.57 0.57
N LEU A 340 -15.97 -7.88 0.62
CA LEU A 340 -16.71 -8.76 1.53
C LEU A 340 -16.43 -8.40 3.00
N LEU A 341 -15.18 -8.09 3.33
CA LEU A 341 -14.76 -7.68 4.68
C LEU A 341 -15.48 -6.40 5.12
N THR A 342 -15.46 -5.36 4.27
CA THR A 342 -16.13 -4.07 4.54
C THR A 342 -17.64 -4.22 4.61
N PHE A 343 -18.24 -5.04 3.73
CA PHE A 343 -19.67 -5.35 3.76
C PHE A 343 -20.07 -6.01 5.08
N ILE A 344 -19.33 -7.03 5.53
CA ILE A 344 -19.63 -7.70 6.80
C ILE A 344 -19.40 -6.74 7.97
N GLN A 345 -18.34 -5.95 7.93
CA GLN A 345 -18.02 -4.96 8.97
C GLN A 345 -19.15 -3.93 9.14
N SER A 346 -19.78 -3.48 8.05
CA SER A 346 -20.91 -2.55 8.12
C SER A 346 -22.12 -3.12 8.89
N ILE A 347 -22.22 -4.45 9.00
CA ILE A 347 -23.29 -5.14 9.74
C ILE A 347 -22.88 -5.40 11.20
N VAL A 348 -21.64 -5.88 11.42
CA VAL A 348 -21.18 -6.32 12.75
C VAL A 348 -20.44 -5.23 13.54
N SER A 349 -20.10 -4.12 12.90
CA SER A 349 -19.43 -2.94 13.49
C SER A 349 -18.11 -3.24 14.24
N ASN A 350 -17.48 -4.39 13.98
CA ASN A 350 -16.20 -4.79 14.57
C ASN A 350 -15.35 -5.52 13.53
N TRP A 351 -14.15 -5.00 13.26
CA TRP A 351 -13.26 -5.53 12.23
C TRP A 351 -12.76 -6.94 12.51
N GLY A 352 -12.45 -7.26 13.78
CA GLY A 352 -12.01 -8.61 14.16
C GLY A 352 -13.13 -9.65 13.98
N VAL A 353 -14.37 -9.30 14.31
CA VAL A 353 -15.55 -10.16 14.03
C VAL A 353 -15.75 -10.29 12.52
N ALA A 354 -15.58 -9.22 11.75
CA ALA A 354 -15.67 -9.27 10.30
C ALA A 354 -14.60 -10.23 9.70
N ILE A 355 -13.37 -10.22 10.21
CA ILE A 355 -12.30 -11.15 9.80
C ILE A 355 -12.73 -12.60 10.08
N ILE A 356 -13.32 -12.89 11.24
CA ILE A 356 -13.85 -14.22 11.58
C ILE A 356 -14.94 -14.64 10.59
N CYS A 357 -15.89 -13.77 10.31
CA CYS A 357 -16.99 -14.05 9.37
C CYS A 357 -16.48 -14.27 7.94
N VAL A 358 -15.56 -13.43 7.44
CA VAL A 358 -14.93 -13.65 6.12
C VAL A 358 -14.23 -15.00 6.07
N THR A 359 -13.51 -15.36 7.14
CA THR A 359 -12.83 -16.66 7.22
C THR A 359 -13.83 -17.81 7.13
N LEU A 360 -14.97 -17.72 7.82
CA LEU A 360 -16.05 -18.72 7.75
C LEU A 360 -16.61 -18.84 6.32
N VAL A 361 -16.89 -17.72 5.65
CA VAL A 361 -17.40 -17.70 4.27
C VAL A 361 -16.40 -18.35 3.32
N VAL A 362 -15.14 -17.95 3.37
CA VAL A 362 -14.07 -18.52 2.52
C VAL A 362 -13.92 -20.02 2.77
N LYS A 363 -13.91 -20.47 4.04
CA LYS A 363 -13.83 -21.89 4.39
C LYS A 363 -15.07 -22.68 3.97
N ALA A 364 -16.25 -22.07 3.98
CA ALA A 364 -17.48 -22.69 3.50
C ALA A 364 -17.44 -22.90 1.97
N ILE A 365 -17.00 -21.88 1.21
CA ILE A 365 -16.82 -21.97 -0.24
C ILE A 365 -15.80 -23.05 -0.60
N LEU A 366 -14.70 -23.15 0.13
CA LEU A 366 -13.63 -24.11 -0.11
C LEU A 366 -13.92 -25.50 0.49
N TYR A 367 -15.04 -25.70 1.19
CA TYR A 367 -15.38 -26.97 1.84
C TYR A 367 -15.38 -28.20 0.91
N PRO A 368 -15.92 -28.17 -0.32
CA PRO A 368 -15.87 -29.33 -1.22
C PRO A 368 -14.44 -29.77 -1.52
N LEU A 369 -13.55 -28.83 -1.70
CA LEU A 369 -12.13 -29.09 -1.95
C LEU A 369 -11.41 -29.64 -0.70
N THR A 370 -11.67 -29.05 0.47
CA THR A 370 -11.19 -29.54 1.77
C THR A 370 -11.64 -30.98 2.02
N LYS A 371 -12.90 -31.31 1.69
CA LYS A 371 -13.44 -32.68 1.80
C LYS A 371 -12.70 -33.65 0.87
N ALA A 372 -12.45 -33.27 -0.37
CA ALA A 372 -11.68 -34.09 -1.33
C ALA A 372 -10.25 -34.37 -0.82
N GLN A 373 -9.57 -33.34 -0.26
CA GLN A 373 -8.26 -33.45 0.35
C GLN A 373 -8.23 -34.49 1.48
N TYR A 374 -9.07 -34.30 2.50
CA TYR A 374 -9.07 -35.18 3.67
C TYR A 374 -9.51 -36.59 3.31
N THR A 375 -10.36 -36.77 2.28
CA THR A 375 -10.69 -38.08 1.74
C THR A 375 -9.47 -38.74 1.09
N SER A 376 -8.70 -38.01 0.30
CA SER A 376 -7.45 -38.52 -0.31
C SER A 376 -6.42 -38.87 0.76
N MET A 377 -6.24 -38.00 1.77
CA MET A 377 -5.33 -38.27 2.89
C MET A 377 -5.76 -39.50 3.71
N ALA A 378 -7.05 -39.69 3.96
CA ALA A 378 -7.55 -40.87 4.65
C ALA A 378 -7.25 -42.17 3.87
N LYS A 379 -7.46 -42.16 2.55
CA LYS A 379 -7.07 -43.31 1.69
C LYS A 379 -5.58 -43.57 1.71
N MET A 380 -4.75 -42.53 1.61
CA MET A 380 -3.28 -42.69 1.72
C MET A 380 -2.86 -43.31 3.06
N ARG A 381 -3.51 -42.93 4.17
CA ARG A 381 -3.24 -43.50 5.50
C ARG A 381 -3.54 -44.98 5.56
N MET A 382 -4.60 -45.48 4.90
CA MET A 382 -4.93 -46.88 4.81
C MET A 382 -3.87 -47.69 4.01
N LEU A 383 -3.15 -47.05 3.11
CA LEU A 383 -2.08 -47.68 2.33
C LEU A 383 -0.73 -47.71 3.07
N GLN A 384 -0.59 -47.07 4.26
CA GLN A 384 0.67 -47.06 5.03
C GLN A 384 1.28 -48.45 5.25
N PRO A 385 0.53 -49.50 5.68
CA PRO A 385 1.14 -50.81 5.86
C PRO A 385 1.73 -51.38 4.57
N LYS A 386 1.00 -51.26 3.44
CA LYS A 386 1.50 -51.70 2.12
C LYS A 386 2.76 -50.93 1.69
N MET A 387 2.78 -49.63 1.98
CA MET A 387 3.96 -48.78 1.71
C MET A 387 5.16 -49.15 2.57
N GLN A 388 4.91 -49.57 3.80
CA GLN A 388 5.98 -50.04 4.69
C GLN A 388 6.56 -51.37 4.23
N GLU A 389 5.74 -52.35 3.86
CA GLU A 389 6.15 -53.60 3.25
C GLU A 389 7.00 -53.37 1.97
N MET A 390 6.58 -52.47 1.11
CA MET A 390 7.33 -52.10 -0.09
C MET A 390 8.71 -51.53 0.22
N ARG A 391 8.83 -50.72 1.28
CA ARG A 391 10.10 -50.18 1.74
C ARG A 391 11.04 -51.28 2.25
N GLU A 392 10.53 -52.19 3.04
CA GLU A 392 11.31 -53.34 3.54
C GLU A 392 11.77 -54.19 2.38
N ARG A 393 10.96 -54.32 1.32
CA ARG A 393 11.25 -55.16 0.16
C ARG A 393 12.20 -54.54 -0.86
N PHE A 394 12.14 -53.22 -1.07
CA PHE A 394 12.86 -52.51 -2.12
C PHE A 394 13.70 -51.33 -1.58
N GLY A 395 13.97 -51.27 -0.26
CA GLY A 395 14.63 -50.14 0.40
C GLY A 395 15.99 -49.75 -0.18
N ASP A 396 16.73 -50.74 -0.72
CA ASP A 396 18.03 -50.52 -1.33
C ASP A 396 17.96 -50.07 -2.79
N ASP A 397 16.84 -50.35 -3.50
CA ASP A 397 16.57 -49.88 -4.87
C ASP A 397 15.49 -48.81 -4.91
N ARG A 398 15.93 -47.57 -4.77
CA ARG A 398 15.03 -46.40 -4.74
C ARG A 398 14.25 -46.17 -6.02
N GLN A 399 14.82 -46.56 -7.17
CA GLN A 399 14.16 -46.35 -8.46
C GLN A 399 12.99 -47.34 -8.60
N ARG A 400 13.23 -48.59 -8.24
CA ARG A 400 12.23 -49.66 -8.25
C ARG A 400 11.14 -49.40 -7.18
N MET A 401 11.53 -48.97 -5.99
CA MET A 401 10.61 -48.58 -4.93
C MET A 401 9.67 -47.44 -5.40
N SER A 402 10.21 -46.39 -6.08
CA SER A 402 9.40 -45.30 -6.61
C SER A 402 8.42 -45.76 -7.67
N GLN A 403 8.83 -46.65 -8.57
CA GLN A 403 7.96 -47.24 -9.61
C GLN A 403 6.82 -48.07 -9.01
N GLU A 404 7.13 -48.94 -8.06
CA GLU A 404 6.13 -49.80 -7.41
C GLU A 404 5.15 -48.95 -6.53
N MET A 405 5.64 -47.89 -5.87
CA MET A 405 4.78 -46.97 -5.17
C MET A 405 3.83 -46.24 -6.13
N MET A 406 4.29 -45.80 -7.31
CA MET A 406 3.43 -45.18 -8.31
C MET A 406 2.39 -46.14 -8.89
N LYS A 407 2.72 -47.42 -9.04
CA LYS A 407 1.75 -48.48 -9.42
C LYS A 407 0.70 -48.66 -8.33
N LEU A 408 1.12 -48.78 -7.05
CA LEU A 408 0.20 -48.89 -5.93
C LEU A 408 -0.80 -47.73 -5.88
N TYR A 409 -0.33 -46.49 -6.06
CA TYR A 409 -1.22 -45.34 -6.09
C TYR A 409 -2.23 -45.35 -7.26
N LYS A 410 -1.81 -45.86 -8.44
CA LYS A 410 -2.70 -46.03 -9.60
C LYS A 410 -3.75 -47.13 -9.37
N GLU A 411 -3.34 -48.27 -8.84
CA GLU A 411 -4.18 -49.44 -8.54
C GLU A 411 -5.26 -49.08 -7.50
N GLU A 412 -4.87 -48.40 -6.43
CA GLU A 412 -5.76 -48.00 -5.33
C GLU A 412 -6.52 -46.69 -5.63
N LYS A 413 -6.33 -46.11 -6.83
CA LYS A 413 -6.95 -44.85 -7.27
C LYS A 413 -6.77 -43.72 -6.25
N VAL A 414 -5.57 -43.59 -5.69
CA VAL A 414 -5.21 -42.54 -4.74
C VAL A 414 -4.24 -41.55 -5.40
N ASN A 415 -4.58 -40.28 -5.34
CA ASN A 415 -3.70 -39.21 -5.85
C ASN A 415 -2.77 -38.71 -4.72
N PRO A 416 -1.44 -38.96 -4.78
CA PRO A 416 -0.50 -38.46 -3.76
C PRO A 416 -0.45 -36.93 -3.69
N LEU A 417 -0.75 -36.23 -4.79
CA LEU A 417 -0.83 -34.76 -4.82
C LEU A 417 -2.13 -34.22 -4.20
N GLY A 418 -3.14 -35.09 -3.98
CA GLY A 418 -4.41 -34.67 -3.38
C GLY A 418 -4.26 -34.09 -1.97
N GLY A 419 -3.20 -34.44 -1.24
CA GLY A 419 -2.91 -33.91 0.09
C GLY A 419 -2.33 -32.49 0.10
N CYS A 420 -1.55 -32.11 -0.91
CA CYS A 420 -0.91 -30.77 -0.97
C CYS A 420 -1.69 -29.76 -1.83
N LEU A 421 -2.58 -30.22 -2.73
CA LEU A 421 -3.33 -29.35 -3.64
C LEU A 421 -4.09 -28.21 -2.94
N PRO A 422 -4.79 -28.43 -1.82
CA PRO A 422 -5.47 -27.36 -1.12
C PRO A 422 -4.54 -26.36 -0.46
N LEU A 423 -3.35 -26.77 -0.03
CA LEU A 423 -2.34 -25.85 0.47
C LEU A 423 -1.92 -24.89 -0.65
N ILE A 424 -1.66 -25.43 -1.85
CA ILE A 424 -1.30 -24.64 -3.03
C ILE A 424 -2.42 -23.66 -3.40
N LEU A 425 -3.68 -24.08 -3.31
CA LEU A 425 -4.83 -23.20 -3.60
C LEU A 425 -5.07 -22.16 -2.50
N GLN A 426 -4.76 -22.50 -1.25
CA GLN A 426 -4.92 -21.60 -0.12
C GLN A 426 -3.84 -20.51 -0.07
N MET A 427 -2.64 -20.74 -0.63
CA MET A 427 -1.55 -19.76 -0.64
C MET A 427 -1.92 -18.43 -1.33
N PRO A 428 -2.53 -18.40 -2.53
CA PRO A 428 -2.96 -17.15 -3.15
C PRO A 428 -3.98 -16.38 -2.29
N ILE A 429 -4.91 -17.10 -1.64
CA ILE A 429 -5.90 -16.47 -0.74
C ILE A 429 -5.21 -15.88 0.49
N PHE A 430 -4.24 -16.60 1.05
CA PHE A 430 -3.46 -16.10 2.18
C PHE A 430 -2.66 -14.85 1.80
N ILE A 431 -1.97 -14.88 0.66
CA ILE A 431 -1.21 -13.72 0.15
C ILE A 431 -2.14 -12.53 -0.10
N ALA A 432 -3.32 -12.76 -0.69
CA ALA A 432 -4.31 -11.72 -0.91
C ALA A 432 -4.79 -11.08 0.40
N LEU A 433 -5.11 -11.89 1.42
CA LEU A 433 -5.51 -11.39 2.74
C LEU A 433 -4.36 -10.72 3.48
N TYR A 434 -3.13 -11.20 3.33
CA TYR A 434 -1.95 -10.54 3.88
C TYR A 434 -1.84 -9.11 3.35
N TRP A 435 -1.85 -8.92 2.03
CA TRP A 435 -1.81 -7.59 1.43
C TRP A 435 -3.03 -6.75 1.82
N THR A 436 -4.23 -7.36 1.86
CA THR A 436 -5.45 -6.68 2.28
C THR A 436 -5.33 -6.11 3.69
N PHE A 437 -4.83 -6.90 4.65
CA PHE A 437 -4.72 -6.46 6.04
C PHE A 437 -3.53 -5.51 6.27
N MET A 438 -2.49 -5.61 5.45
CA MET A 438 -1.35 -4.70 5.49
C MET A 438 -1.69 -3.31 4.96
N GLU A 439 -2.45 -3.23 3.86
CA GLU A 439 -2.73 -1.96 3.18
C GLU A 439 -4.04 -1.28 3.65
N ALA A 440 -4.91 -1.99 4.38
CA ALA A 440 -6.18 -1.46 4.84
C ALA A 440 -6.00 -0.45 5.98
N VAL A 441 -6.17 0.83 5.68
CA VAL A 441 -6.16 1.91 6.69
C VAL A 441 -7.28 1.74 7.71
N GLU A 442 -8.36 1.07 7.35
CA GLU A 442 -9.52 0.80 8.19
C GLU A 442 -9.20 -0.13 9.37
N LEU A 443 -8.13 -0.93 9.27
CA LEU A 443 -7.67 -1.79 10.34
C LEU A 443 -6.72 -1.09 11.31
N ARG A 444 -6.22 0.09 10.94
CA ARG A 444 -5.33 0.89 11.77
C ARG A 444 -6.08 1.39 13.01
N HIS A 445 -5.57 1.05 14.20
CA HIS A 445 -6.19 1.33 15.49
C HIS A 445 -7.62 0.75 15.63
N ALA A 446 -7.95 -0.29 14.85
CA ALA A 446 -9.23 -0.97 14.97
C ALA A 446 -9.18 -2.02 16.09
N PRO A 447 -10.00 -1.88 17.15
CA PRO A 447 -10.00 -2.83 18.26
C PRO A 447 -10.76 -4.12 17.88
N PHE A 448 -10.34 -5.23 18.51
CA PHE A 448 -11.11 -6.48 18.51
C PHE A 448 -11.77 -6.70 19.87
N PHE A 449 -11.22 -7.60 20.68
CA PHE A 449 -11.66 -7.86 22.05
C PHE A 449 -10.46 -7.96 23.00
N GLY A 450 -10.71 -7.64 24.29
CA GLY A 450 -9.74 -7.78 25.35
C GLY A 450 -8.51 -6.89 25.13
N TRP A 451 -7.35 -7.50 24.96
CA TRP A 451 -6.07 -6.81 24.84
C TRP A 451 -5.73 -6.35 23.41
N ILE A 452 -6.45 -6.84 22.38
CA ILE A 452 -6.21 -6.45 20.99
C ILE A 452 -6.93 -5.13 20.72
N GLN A 453 -6.17 -4.03 20.77
CA GLN A 453 -6.67 -2.68 20.54
C GLN A 453 -6.34 -2.16 19.13
N ASP A 454 -5.46 -2.87 18.42
CA ASP A 454 -5.06 -2.54 17.05
C ASP A 454 -4.83 -3.82 16.24
N LEU A 455 -5.68 -4.06 15.26
CA LEU A 455 -5.57 -5.23 14.37
C LEU A 455 -4.48 -5.08 13.32
N SER A 456 -3.99 -3.87 13.08
CA SER A 456 -2.90 -3.59 12.14
C SER A 456 -1.51 -3.72 12.77
N ALA A 457 -1.43 -3.69 14.09
CA ALA A 457 -0.19 -3.84 14.86
C ALA A 457 0.02 -5.29 15.31
N GLN A 458 1.22 -5.57 15.82
CA GLN A 458 1.55 -6.85 16.46
C GLN A 458 0.73 -7.04 17.73
N ASP A 459 0.43 -8.30 18.08
CA ASP A 459 -0.17 -8.62 19.38
C ASP A 459 0.82 -8.26 20.51
N PRO A 460 0.50 -7.30 21.39
CA PRO A 460 1.41 -6.82 22.43
C PRO A 460 1.80 -7.88 23.47
N TYR A 461 0.99 -8.92 23.63
CA TYR A 461 1.25 -10.02 24.57
C TYR A 461 1.62 -11.33 23.87
N TYR A 462 1.68 -11.35 22.53
CA TYR A 462 1.99 -12.53 21.72
C TYR A 462 1.06 -13.74 21.95
N ILE A 463 -0.11 -13.53 22.54
CA ILE A 463 -1.08 -14.60 22.82
C ILE A 463 -1.63 -15.20 21.54
N LEU A 464 -2.00 -14.37 20.55
CA LEU A 464 -2.52 -14.85 19.26
C LEU A 464 -1.50 -15.72 18.51
N PRO A 465 -0.22 -15.34 18.35
CA PRO A 465 0.79 -16.21 17.72
C PRO A 465 0.97 -17.54 18.46
N ILE A 466 0.96 -17.53 19.79
CA ILE A 466 1.08 -18.76 20.59
C ILE A 466 -0.13 -19.67 20.39
N LEU A 467 -1.34 -19.14 20.43
CA LEU A 467 -2.57 -19.91 20.16
C LEU A 467 -2.60 -20.44 18.72
N MET A 468 -2.14 -19.64 17.76
CA MET A 468 -2.02 -20.04 16.36
C MET A 468 -1.04 -21.19 16.20
N GLY A 469 0.17 -21.11 16.79
CA GLY A 469 1.16 -22.18 16.78
C GLY A 469 0.62 -23.47 17.45
N GLY A 470 -0.07 -23.33 18.59
CA GLY A 470 -0.75 -24.45 19.27
C GLY A 470 -1.84 -25.09 18.41
N SER A 471 -2.65 -24.29 17.70
CA SER A 471 -3.69 -24.78 16.79
C SER A 471 -3.07 -25.50 15.58
N MET A 472 -1.95 -25.01 15.02
CA MET A 472 -1.20 -25.69 13.96
C MET A 472 -0.62 -27.01 14.43
N PHE A 473 -0.03 -27.06 15.61
CA PHE A 473 0.50 -28.30 16.21
C PHE A 473 -0.61 -29.32 16.39
N LEU A 474 -1.78 -28.91 16.91
CA LEU A 474 -2.94 -29.79 17.06
C LEU A 474 -3.43 -30.32 15.70
N LEU A 475 -3.55 -29.46 14.71
CA LEU A 475 -3.95 -29.83 13.35
C LEU A 475 -2.99 -30.84 12.73
N GLN A 476 -1.70 -30.63 12.91
CA GLN A 476 -0.65 -31.54 12.42
C GLN A 476 -0.71 -32.90 13.12
N LYS A 477 -0.90 -32.92 14.45
CA LYS A 477 -1.04 -34.15 15.23
C LYS A 477 -2.28 -34.96 14.82
N MET A 478 -3.37 -34.27 14.45
CA MET A 478 -4.60 -34.90 13.95
C MET A 478 -4.46 -35.41 12.51
N SER A 479 -3.55 -34.84 11.73
CA SER A 479 -3.29 -35.19 10.33
C SER A 479 -1.83 -35.68 10.14
N PRO A 480 -1.38 -36.76 10.80
CA PRO A 480 -0.04 -37.23 10.56
C PRO A 480 0.09 -37.63 9.08
N THR A 481 0.91 -36.88 8.36
CA THR A 481 1.28 -37.23 6.99
C THR A 481 2.16 -38.46 7.01
N PRO A 482 1.95 -39.44 6.12
CA PRO A 482 2.85 -40.57 5.97
C PRO A 482 4.14 -40.10 5.29
N VAL A 483 5.04 -39.52 6.10
CA VAL A 483 6.36 -39.12 5.63
C VAL A 483 7.32 -40.27 5.75
N ALA A 484 7.98 -40.54 4.65
CA ALA A 484 8.85 -41.69 4.52
C ALA A 484 10.20 -41.54 5.26
N ASP A 485 10.68 -40.30 5.39
CA ASP A 485 12.01 -39.97 5.89
C ASP A 485 11.93 -39.42 7.33
N PRO A 486 12.67 -40.01 8.31
CA PRO A 486 12.68 -39.51 9.69
C PRO A 486 13.12 -38.05 9.83
N MET A 487 14.02 -37.58 8.94
CA MET A 487 14.47 -36.19 8.97
C MET A 487 13.33 -35.23 8.52
N GLN A 488 12.61 -35.58 7.46
CA GLN A 488 11.48 -34.82 6.98
C GLN A 488 10.35 -34.77 8.04
N GLN A 489 10.16 -35.88 8.77
CA GLN A 489 9.19 -35.91 9.87
C GLN A 489 9.58 -34.97 11.02
N LYS A 490 10.87 -34.88 11.37
CA LYS A 490 11.36 -33.91 12.36
C LYS A 490 11.12 -32.50 11.90
N VAL A 491 11.48 -32.15 10.66
CA VAL A 491 11.23 -30.80 10.10
C VAL A 491 9.74 -30.45 10.17
N MET A 492 8.85 -31.35 9.76
CA MET A 492 7.42 -31.14 9.85
C MET A 492 6.96 -30.93 11.29
N ASN A 493 7.47 -31.68 12.25
CA ASN A 493 7.09 -31.53 13.66
C ASN A 493 7.51 -30.17 14.25
N PHE A 494 8.61 -29.60 13.79
CA PHE A 494 9.07 -28.28 14.21
C PHE A 494 8.43 -27.11 13.45
N MET A 495 7.78 -27.38 12.31
CA MET A 495 7.16 -26.37 11.47
C MET A 495 6.19 -25.42 12.23
N PRO A 496 5.28 -25.92 13.08
CA PRO A 496 4.39 -25.04 13.85
C PRO A 496 5.14 -24.08 14.77
N LEU A 497 6.27 -24.51 15.35
CA LEU A 497 7.10 -23.67 16.21
C LEU A 497 7.80 -22.58 15.40
N ILE A 498 8.32 -22.94 14.21
CA ILE A 498 8.95 -21.97 13.29
C ILE A 498 7.93 -20.93 12.86
N PHE A 499 6.72 -21.35 12.45
CA PHE A 499 5.65 -20.43 12.08
C PHE A 499 5.21 -19.56 13.26
N MET A 500 5.03 -20.13 14.46
CA MET A 500 4.70 -19.37 15.66
C MET A 500 5.70 -18.25 15.90
N PHE A 501 7.00 -18.55 15.82
CA PHE A 501 8.07 -17.56 15.98
C PHE A 501 8.02 -16.49 14.88
N PHE A 502 7.82 -16.89 13.61
CA PHE A 502 7.74 -15.99 12.48
C PHE A 502 6.55 -15.02 12.61
N PHE A 503 5.40 -15.51 13.09
CA PHE A 503 4.17 -14.70 13.23
C PHE A 503 4.17 -13.75 14.42
N LEU A 504 5.22 -13.73 15.27
CA LEU A 504 5.37 -12.72 16.34
C LEU A 504 5.42 -11.29 15.79
N TRP A 505 5.92 -11.10 14.56
CA TRP A 505 6.07 -9.79 13.93
C TRP A 505 4.94 -9.41 12.96
N PHE A 506 3.91 -10.24 12.87
CA PHE A 506 2.79 -9.98 11.95
C PHE A 506 1.64 -9.24 12.64
N PRO A 507 0.83 -8.49 11.85
CA PRO A 507 -0.38 -7.83 12.37
C PRO A 507 -1.33 -8.82 13.04
N ALA A 508 -1.92 -8.40 14.17
CA ALA A 508 -2.86 -9.21 14.96
C ALA A 508 -4.06 -9.69 14.12
N GLY A 509 -4.55 -8.88 13.20
CA GLY A 509 -5.64 -9.26 12.28
C GLY A 509 -5.30 -10.46 11.39
N LEU A 510 -4.05 -10.53 10.88
CA LEU A 510 -3.60 -11.66 10.07
C LEU A 510 -3.43 -12.93 10.91
N VAL A 511 -2.87 -12.78 12.11
CA VAL A 511 -2.71 -13.93 13.04
C VAL A 511 -4.06 -14.45 13.49
N LEU A 512 -5.02 -13.55 13.76
CA LEU A 512 -6.42 -13.90 14.07
C LEU A 512 -7.06 -14.69 12.93
N TYR A 513 -6.94 -14.21 11.68
CA TYR A 513 -7.42 -14.95 10.51
C TYR A 513 -6.84 -16.36 10.47
N TRP A 514 -5.52 -16.50 10.68
CA TRP A 514 -4.87 -17.82 10.62
C TRP A 514 -5.32 -18.75 11.75
N LEU A 515 -5.41 -18.23 12.97
CA LEU A 515 -5.92 -18.98 14.13
C LEU A 515 -7.33 -19.51 13.87
N VAL A 516 -8.26 -18.63 13.45
CA VAL A 516 -9.65 -18.99 13.14
C VAL A 516 -9.71 -19.99 11.98
N SER A 517 -8.90 -19.79 10.94
CA SER A 517 -8.78 -20.71 9.81
C SER A 517 -8.36 -22.11 10.26
N ASN A 518 -7.40 -22.22 11.19
CA ASN A 518 -6.96 -23.51 11.76
C ASN A 518 -8.08 -24.17 12.58
N LEU A 519 -8.76 -23.39 13.43
CA LEU A 519 -9.86 -23.91 14.26
C LEU A 519 -11.01 -24.46 13.41
N ILE A 520 -11.41 -23.71 12.38
CA ILE A 520 -12.44 -24.17 11.43
C ILE A 520 -11.95 -25.44 10.70
N THR A 521 -10.68 -25.48 10.29
CA THR A 521 -10.11 -26.66 9.61
C THR A 521 -10.13 -27.87 10.53
N ILE A 522 -9.83 -27.74 11.83
CA ILE A 522 -9.93 -28.83 12.82
C ILE A 522 -11.36 -29.38 12.87
N VAL A 523 -12.36 -28.48 12.95
CA VAL A 523 -13.76 -28.89 12.97
C VAL A 523 -14.15 -29.59 11.67
N GLN A 524 -13.83 -29.02 10.52
CA GLN A 524 -14.11 -29.62 9.20
C GLN A 524 -13.46 -30.99 9.06
N GLN A 525 -12.21 -31.14 9.48
CA GLN A 525 -11.47 -32.41 9.47
C GLN A 525 -12.17 -33.47 10.33
N GLN A 526 -12.57 -33.12 11.55
CA GLN A 526 -13.30 -34.06 12.42
C GLN A 526 -14.61 -34.50 11.82
N MET A 527 -15.38 -33.57 11.23
CA MET A 527 -16.64 -33.89 10.56
C MET A 527 -16.43 -34.84 9.37
N ILE A 528 -15.42 -34.56 8.54
CA ILE A 528 -15.10 -35.37 7.37
C ILE A 528 -14.63 -36.76 7.79
N TYR A 529 -13.73 -36.88 8.76
CA TYR A 529 -13.23 -38.18 9.22
C TYR A 529 -14.32 -39.03 9.88
N ARG A 530 -15.19 -38.45 10.70
CA ARG A 530 -16.37 -39.18 11.22
C ARG A 530 -17.28 -39.68 10.09
N GLY A 531 -17.44 -38.90 9.02
CA GLY A 531 -18.21 -39.31 7.83
C GLY A 531 -17.53 -40.45 7.06
N LEU A 532 -16.19 -40.47 7.00
CA LEU A 532 -15.41 -41.52 6.34
C LEU A 532 -15.35 -42.81 7.16
N GLU A 533 -15.26 -42.72 8.51
CA GLU A 533 -15.37 -43.85 9.42
C GLU A 533 -16.66 -44.63 9.23
N LYS A 534 -17.81 -43.94 9.14
CA LYS A 534 -19.12 -44.55 8.85
C LYS A 534 -19.15 -45.26 7.50
N LYS A 535 -18.28 -44.91 6.56
CA LYS A 535 -18.16 -45.53 5.23
C LYS A 535 -17.05 -46.59 5.15
N GLY A 536 -16.38 -46.91 6.26
CA GLY A 536 -15.28 -47.87 6.30
C GLY A 536 -13.98 -47.39 5.61
N LEU A 537 -13.90 -46.08 5.28
CA LEU A 537 -12.76 -45.50 4.58
C LEU A 537 -11.72 -44.86 5.51
N HIS A 538 -11.90 -44.97 6.82
CA HIS A 538 -10.99 -44.44 7.83
C HIS A 538 -11.15 -45.24 9.14
N THR A 539 -10.04 -45.75 9.70
CA THR A 539 -10.06 -46.40 11.01
C THR A 539 -9.36 -45.50 12.03
N ARG A 540 -10.06 -45.21 13.14
CA ARG A 540 -9.49 -44.47 14.26
C ARG A 540 -8.50 -45.41 14.99
N LYS A 541 -7.20 -45.06 15.06
CA LYS A 541 -6.30 -45.75 16.02
C LYS A 541 -6.87 -45.51 17.42
N LYS A 542 -7.21 -46.60 18.14
CA LYS A 542 -7.53 -46.54 19.56
C LYS A 542 -6.33 -46.08 20.39
#